data_60ff2a90816ca7e8bd0b12b9efcd5cce
#
_entry.id   60ff2a90816ca7e8bd0b12b9efcd5cce
#
_cell.length_a   1.000
_cell.length_b   1.000
_cell.length_c   1.000
_cell.angle_alpha   90.00
_cell.angle_beta   90.00
_cell.angle_gamma   90.00
#
_symmetry.space_group_name_H-M   'P 1'
#
loop_
_entity.id
_entity.type
_entity.pdbx_description
1 polymer ?
#
loop_
_entity_poly.entity_id
_entity_poly.type
_entity_poly.pdbx_seq_one_letter_code
_entity_poly.pdbx_strand_id
1 'polypeptide(L)'
;MISIAQISDTHLLCPVNVGETDIVKQRINNLKRCVDSINNLDPQPDIIIHTGDVTQNGTVEEYTIADSILKKLKQSIIFTPGNRDNKPNLRKIFTQSLSEKTDKEFYIYSIEFKGFKLISMDTFCSNSNKGELTSSKIKLLSNEISRSKSLPTAIFMHHPPYNVSDNEFERIEYVDIEEVKKFHYFLKNKSNIIALFCGHIHKYFESNIGHIRTFTMPSIATDLSWDKEISKKSKKIQYLLHSFSKKTGNLYKKNISSVVRILKKLVNHDK
;
A
#
# COMPACT_ATOMS: atom_id res chain seq x y z
N MET A 1 8.07 -17.59 9.22
CA MET A 1 8.35 -16.33 8.50
C MET A 1 7.07 -15.92 7.81
N ILE A 2 6.73 -14.64 7.81
CA ILE A 2 5.58 -14.05 7.09
C ILE A 2 6.17 -13.13 6.05
N SER A 3 5.69 -13.22 4.81
CA SER A 3 6.16 -12.40 3.70
C SER A 3 4.99 -11.68 3.04
N ILE A 4 5.11 -10.37 2.89
CA ILE A 4 4.08 -9.48 2.33
C ILE A 4 4.71 -8.77 1.13
N ALA A 5 4.10 -8.89 -0.05
CA ALA A 5 4.47 -8.05 -1.19
C ALA A 5 3.62 -6.77 -1.17
N GLN A 6 4.27 -5.63 -1.25
CA GLN A 6 3.59 -4.33 -1.36
C GLN A 6 3.75 -3.78 -2.77
N ILE A 7 2.64 -3.46 -3.41
CA ILE A 7 2.55 -2.69 -4.64
C ILE A 7 1.71 -1.44 -4.39
N SER A 8 1.90 -0.39 -5.20
CA SER A 8 1.19 0.89 -5.02
C SER A 8 1.19 1.72 -6.30
N ASP A 9 0.27 2.67 -6.35
CA ASP A 9 0.32 3.77 -7.32
C ASP A 9 0.47 3.24 -8.75
N THR A 10 -0.43 2.31 -9.13
CA THR A 10 -0.46 1.74 -10.48
C THR A 10 -1.04 2.71 -11.49
N HIS A 11 -1.88 3.65 -11.06
CA HIS A 11 -2.46 4.73 -11.85
C HIS A 11 -2.92 4.28 -13.23
N LEU A 12 -3.59 3.12 -13.30
CA LEU A 12 -4.02 2.59 -14.58
C LEU A 12 -4.94 3.56 -15.30
N LEU A 13 -4.76 3.61 -16.60
CA LEU A 13 -5.56 4.36 -17.54
C LEU A 13 -6.28 3.40 -18.47
N CYS A 14 -7.47 3.79 -18.95
CA CYS A 14 -8.22 3.04 -19.96
C CYS A 14 -8.12 3.73 -21.33
N PRO A 15 -7.79 3.00 -22.41
CA PRO A 15 -7.78 3.56 -23.77
C PRO A 15 -9.10 4.23 -24.18
N VAL A 16 -10.23 3.72 -23.69
CA VAL A 16 -11.57 4.29 -23.96
C VAL A 16 -11.69 5.73 -23.46
N ASN A 17 -11.02 6.05 -22.35
CA ASN A 17 -11.12 7.36 -21.71
C ASN A 17 -10.14 8.40 -22.25
N VAL A 18 -8.93 7.95 -22.67
CA VAL A 18 -7.82 8.87 -23.01
C VAL A 18 -7.11 8.52 -24.33
N GLY A 19 -7.64 7.55 -25.08
CA GLY A 19 -7.01 7.03 -26.29
C GLY A 19 -5.85 6.05 -26.01
N GLU A 20 -5.39 5.36 -27.05
CA GLU A 20 -4.24 4.44 -26.98
C GLU A 20 -2.91 5.21 -27.01
N THR A 21 -2.55 5.83 -25.90
CA THR A 21 -1.29 6.54 -25.75
C THR A 21 -0.17 5.61 -25.26
N ASP A 22 1.09 6.01 -25.47
CA ASP A 22 2.23 5.27 -24.95
C ASP A 22 2.21 5.15 -23.43
N ILE A 23 1.68 6.16 -22.73
CA ILE A 23 1.52 6.13 -21.27
C ILE A 23 0.54 5.04 -20.84
N VAL A 24 -0.61 4.91 -21.52
CA VAL A 24 -1.60 3.84 -21.26
C VAL A 24 -0.95 2.47 -21.40
N LYS A 25 -0.29 2.24 -22.54
CA LYS A 25 0.41 0.98 -22.81
C LYS A 25 1.50 0.69 -21.77
N GLN A 26 2.27 1.71 -21.41
CA GLN A 26 3.35 1.59 -20.44
C GLN A 26 2.82 1.20 -19.05
N ARG A 27 1.79 1.87 -18.53
CA ARG A 27 1.24 1.58 -17.19
C ARG A 27 0.62 0.19 -17.13
N ILE A 28 -0.12 -0.21 -18.17
CA ILE A 28 -0.66 -1.58 -18.30
C ILE A 28 0.48 -2.61 -18.32
N ASN A 29 1.52 -2.39 -19.12
CA ASN A 29 2.66 -3.30 -19.21
C ASN A 29 3.45 -3.35 -17.90
N ASN A 30 3.60 -2.22 -17.20
CA ASN A 30 4.26 -2.17 -15.91
C ASN A 30 3.54 -3.06 -14.89
N LEU A 31 2.21 -2.97 -14.81
CA LEU A 31 1.45 -3.81 -13.89
C LEU A 31 1.52 -5.30 -14.27
N LYS A 32 1.42 -5.65 -15.56
CA LYS A 32 1.61 -7.04 -16.03
C LYS A 32 2.97 -7.59 -15.61
N ARG A 33 4.06 -6.85 -15.86
CA ARG A 33 5.43 -7.23 -15.47
C ARG A 33 5.60 -7.35 -13.96
N CYS A 34 4.93 -6.49 -13.18
CA CYS A 34 4.91 -6.58 -11.73
C CYS A 34 4.28 -7.90 -11.27
N VAL A 35 3.10 -8.22 -11.79
CA VAL A 35 2.39 -9.48 -11.51
C VAL A 35 3.24 -10.69 -11.88
N ASP A 36 3.82 -10.71 -13.08
CA ASP A 36 4.69 -11.81 -13.53
C ASP A 36 5.92 -11.95 -12.62
N SER A 37 6.53 -10.83 -12.23
CA SER A 37 7.67 -10.84 -11.31
C SER A 37 7.32 -11.41 -9.94
N ILE A 38 6.18 -11.01 -9.37
CA ILE A 38 5.70 -11.54 -8.07
C ILE A 38 5.39 -13.04 -8.19
N ASN A 39 4.73 -13.46 -9.25
CA ASN A 39 4.39 -14.86 -9.50
C ASN A 39 5.61 -15.77 -9.69
N ASN A 40 6.77 -15.21 -10.03
CA ASN A 40 8.04 -15.93 -10.20
C ASN A 40 8.95 -15.87 -8.96
N LEU A 41 8.45 -15.33 -7.84
CA LEU A 41 9.20 -15.38 -6.59
C LEU A 41 9.22 -16.80 -6.02
N ASP A 42 10.35 -17.17 -5.41
CA ASP A 42 10.49 -18.38 -4.62
C ASP A 42 11.31 -18.04 -3.34
N PRO A 43 10.73 -18.16 -2.16
CA PRO A 43 9.32 -18.49 -1.89
C PRO A 43 8.34 -17.37 -2.27
N GLN A 44 7.09 -17.76 -2.55
CA GLN A 44 5.99 -16.83 -2.80
C GLN A 44 5.69 -15.99 -1.56
N PRO A 45 5.23 -14.72 -1.71
CA PRO A 45 4.69 -13.97 -0.59
C PRO A 45 3.42 -14.66 -0.04
N ASP A 46 3.13 -14.47 1.23
CA ASP A 46 1.91 -15.00 1.84
C ASP A 46 0.67 -14.23 1.40
N ILE A 47 0.85 -12.93 1.14
CA ILE A 47 -0.22 -12.02 0.72
C ILE A 47 0.39 -10.82 -0.01
N ILE A 48 -0.44 -10.18 -0.83
CA ILE A 48 -0.10 -8.94 -1.53
C ILE A 48 -0.99 -7.81 -0.99
N ILE A 49 -0.41 -6.64 -0.77
CA ILE A 49 -1.15 -5.42 -0.43
C ILE A 49 -0.97 -4.39 -1.55
N HIS A 50 -2.04 -3.68 -1.88
CA HIS A 50 -2.01 -2.50 -2.74
C HIS A 50 -2.31 -1.25 -1.91
N THR A 51 -1.35 -0.34 -1.83
CA THR A 51 -1.43 0.85 -0.96
C THR A 51 -2.04 2.07 -1.64
N GLY A 52 -2.99 1.86 -2.55
CA GLY A 52 -3.84 2.90 -3.13
C GLY A 52 -3.39 3.43 -4.49
N ASP A 53 -4.21 4.29 -5.07
CA ASP A 53 -4.08 4.81 -6.42
C ASP A 53 -3.95 3.69 -7.47
N VAL A 54 -4.94 2.77 -7.43
CA VAL A 54 -5.04 1.64 -8.38
C VAL A 54 -5.26 2.18 -9.79
N THR A 55 -6.11 3.19 -9.92
CA THR A 55 -6.45 3.81 -11.21
C THR A 55 -6.18 5.30 -11.17
N GLN A 56 -6.13 5.93 -12.36
CA GLN A 56 -5.87 7.37 -12.47
C GLN A 56 -7.12 8.22 -12.25
N ASN A 57 -8.26 7.75 -12.76
CA ASN A 57 -9.51 8.52 -12.80
C ASN A 57 -10.65 7.84 -12.04
N GLY A 58 -10.42 6.66 -11.45
CA GLY A 58 -11.43 5.93 -10.67
C GLY A 58 -12.58 5.37 -11.48
N THR A 59 -12.44 5.19 -12.81
CA THR A 59 -13.51 4.69 -13.67
C THR A 59 -13.65 3.17 -13.60
N VAL A 60 -14.84 2.66 -13.89
CA VAL A 60 -15.12 1.21 -13.89
C VAL A 60 -14.25 0.49 -14.92
N GLU A 61 -14.02 1.12 -16.07
CA GLU A 61 -13.20 0.57 -17.16
C GLU A 61 -11.75 0.41 -16.73
N GLU A 62 -11.18 1.41 -16.05
CA GLU A 62 -9.81 1.35 -15.51
C GLU A 62 -9.68 0.24 -14.46
N TYR A 63 -10.64 0.12 -13.54
CA TYR A 63 -10.64 -0.97 -12.56
C TYR A 63 -10.82 -2.34 -13.21
N THR A 64 -11.62 -2.45 -14.29
CA THR A 64 -11.78 -3.70 -15.03
C THR A 64 -10.48 -4.16 -15.67
N ILE A 65 -9.69 -3.22 -16.21
CA ILE A 65 -8.33 -3.53 -16.71
C ILE A 65 -7.43 -3.96 -15.55
N ALA A 66 -7.44 -3.24 -14.42
CA ALA A 66 -6.67 -3.60 -13.24
C ALA A 66 -6.99 -5.03 -12.77
N ASP A 67 -8.27 -5.36 -12.61
CA ASP A 67 -8.74 -6.68 -12.20
C ASP A 67 -8.27 -7.76 -13.18
N SER A 68 -8.41 -7.53 -14.49
CA SER A 68 -7.99 -8.49 -15.52
C SER A 68 -6.51 -8.90 -15.43
N ILE A 69 -5.68 -8.02 -14.86
CA ILE A 69 -4.25 -8.24 -14.66
C ILE A 69 -3.99 -8.81 -13.26
N LEU A 70 -4.55 -8.18 -12.22
CA LEU A 70 -4.28 -8.53 -10.82
C LEU A 70 -4.83 -9.91 -10.44
N LYS A 71 -5.94 -10.37 -11.04
CA LYS A 71 -6.46 -11.73 -10.84
C LYS A 71 -5.53 -12.85 -11.32
N LYS A 72 -4.45 -12.53 -12.06
CA LYS A 72 -3.41 -13.49 -12.42
C LYS A 72 -2.37 -13.71 -11.32
N LEU A 73 -2.41 -12.93 -10.24
CA LEU A 73 -1.59 -13.18 -9.05
C LEU A 73 -1.95 -14.53 -8.45
N LYS A 74 -0.93 -15.30 -8.05
CA LYS A 74 -1.10 -16.59 -7.39
C LYS A 74 -1.56 -16.45 -5.94
N GLN A 75 -1.30 -15.29 -5.33
CA GLN A 75 -1.65 -14.99 -3.94
C GLN A 75 -2.76 -13.95 -3.87
N SER A 76 -3.52 -14.00 -2.78
CA SER A 76 -4.57 -13.00 -2.53
C SER A 76 -3.97 -11.60 -2.45
N ILE A 77 -4.69 -10.65 -3.01
CA ILE A 77 -4.37 -9.22 -2.92
C ILE A 77 -5.48 -8.47 -2.19
N ILE A 78 -5.11 -7.53 -1.33
CA ILE A 78 -6.02 -6.65 -0.60
C ILE A 78 -5.63 -5.19 -0.84
N PHE A 79 -6.60 -4.28 -0.67
CA PHE A 79 -6.49 -2.89 -1.10
C PHE A 79 -6.79 -1.91 0.02
N THR A 80 -6.17 -0.74 -0.03
CA THR A 80 -6.67 0.49 0.57
C THR A 80 -6.85 1.54 -0.54
N PRO A 81 -7.83 2.43 -0.50
CA PRO A 81 -7.99 3.46 -1.53
C PRO A 81 -6.93 4.54 -1.41
N GLY A 82 -6.48 5.07 -2.55
CA GLY A 82 -5.72 6.31 -2.65
C GLY A 82 -6.60 7.50 -3.05
N ASN A 83 -6.00 8.67 -3.22
CA ASN A 83 -6.73 9.90 -3.57
C ASN A 83 -7.26 9.92 -5.02
N ARG A 84 -6.75 9.05 -5.90
CA ARG A 84 -7.25 8.88 -7.26
C ARG A 84 -8.35 7.83 -7.38
N ASP A 85 -8.53 7.03 -6.34
CA ASP A 85 -9.49 5.94 -6.40
C ASP A 85 -10.94 6.40 -6.15
N ASN A 86 -11.88 5.79 -6.86
CA ASN A 86 -13.30 5.89 -6.57
C ASN A 86 -13.71 4.70 -5.69
N LYS A 87 -13.98 4.95 -4.40
CA LYS A 87 -14.29 3.88 -3.42
C LYS A 87 -15.47 2.97 -3.82
N PRO A 88 -16.61 3.50 -4.32
CA PRO A 88 -17.70 2.66 -4.84
C PRO A 88 -17.27 1.72 -5.96
N ASN A 89 -16.53 2.22 -6.96
CA ASN A 89 -16.08 1.42 -8.09
C ASN A 89 -15.02 0.39 -7.67
N LEU A 90 -14.06 0.79 -6.82
CA LEU A 90 -13.07 -0.11 -6.23
C LEU A 90 -13.75 -1.27 -5.50
N ARG A 91 -14.76 -0.98 -4.66
CA ARG A 91 -15.53 -1.98 -3.93
C ARG A 91 -16.31 -2.91 -4.87
N LYS A 92 -16.93 -2.35 -5.92
CA LYS A 92 -17.71 -3.10 -6.90
C LYS A 92 -16.87 -4.13 -7.66
N ILE A 93 -15.65 -3.77 -8.03
CA ILE A 93 -14.79 -4.63 -8.86
C ILE A 93 -14.01 -5.63 -7.99
N PHE A 94 -13.47 -5.22 -6.85
CA PHE A 94 -12.62 -6.07 -5.99
C PHE A 94 -13.37 -6.63 -4.78
N THR A 95 -14.62 -7.06 -4.96
CA THR A 95 -15.48 -7.59 -3.90
C THR A 95 -14.86 -8.76 -3.13
N GLN A 96 -14.14 -9.66 -3.82
CA GLN A 96 -13.51 -10.83 -3.21
C GLN A 96 -12.33 -10.48 -2.28
N SER A 97 -11.76 -9.30 -2.45
CA SER A 97 -10.63 -8.80 -1.65
C SER A 97 -11.08 -8.10 -0.37
N LEU A 98 -12.38 -7.95 -0.18
CA LEU A 98 -12.98 -7.26 0.95
C LEU A 98 -13.65 -8.26 1.90
N SER A 99 -13.44 -8.07 3.19
CA SER A 99 -14.21 -8.76 4.20
C SER A 99 -15.66 -8.26 4.19
N GLU A 100 -16.64 -9.13 4.41
CA GLU A 100 -18.05 -8.76 4.66
C GLU A 100 -18.22 -7.78 5.83
N LYS A 101 -17.21 -7.72 6.70
CA LYS A 101 -17.15 -6.82 7.86
C LYS A 101 -16.58 -5.43 7.54
N THR A 102 -16.22 -5.15 6.28
CA THR A 102 -15.71 -3.83 5.90
C THR A 102 -16.82 -2.80 6.08
N ASP A 103 -16.51 -1.71 6.78
CA ASP A 103 -17.43 -0.57 6.93
C ASP A 103 -17.89 -0.07 5.56
N LYS A 104 -19.18 0.32 5.44
CA LYS A 104 -19.75 0.72 4.14
C LYS A 104 -19.21 2.07 3.65
N GLU A 105 -18.84 2.96 4.56
CA GLU A 105 -18.35 4.30 4.26
C GLU A 105 -16.83 4.33 4.08
N PHE A 106 -16.11 3.63 4.98
CA PHE A 106 -14.66 3.64 5.02
C PHE A 106 -14.06 2.28 4.66
N TYR A 107 -12.89 2.30 3.99
CA TYR A 107 -12.09 1.12 3.71
C TYR A 107 -11.21 0.74 4.91
N ILE A 108 -11.85 0.58 6.09
CA ILE A 108 -11.16 0.16 7.32
C ILE A 108 -11.62 -1.25 7.67
N TYR A 109 -10.72 -2.20 7.54
CA TYR A 109 -10.96 -3.60 7.78
C TYR A 109 -9.66 -4.31 8.12
N SER A 110 -9.74 -5.52 8.68
CA SER A 110 -8.56 -6.32 8.97
C SER A 110 -8.68 -7.74 8.45
N ILE A 111 -7.52 -8.33 8.17
CA ILE A 111 -7.37 -9.76 7.92
C ILE A 111 -6.32 -10.33 8.87
N GLU A 112 -6.50 -11.59 9.24
CA GLU A 112 -5.58 -12.34 10.08
C GLU A 112 -5.10 -13.59 9.34
N PHE A 113 -3.80 -13.80 9.33
CA PHE A 113 -3.18 -14.97 8.70
C PHE A 113 -1.87 -15.34 9.40
N LYS A 114 -1.64 -16.62 9.59
CA LYS A 114 -0.40 -17.16 10.19
C LYS A 114 0.01 -16.49 11.51
N GLY A 115 -0.98 -16.02 12.32
CA GLY A 115 -0.72 -15.32 13.58
C GLY A 115 -0.18 -13.89 13.41
N PHE A 116 -0.48 -13.25 12.28
CA PHE A 116 -0.20 -11.86 11.96
C PHE A 116 -1.51 -11.16 11.54
N LYS A 117 -1.58 -9.85 11.75
CA LYS A 117 -2.73 -9.05 11.37
C LYS A 117 -2.34 -7.91 10.44
N LEU A 118 -3.11 -7.74 9.37
CA LEU A 118 -3.06 -6.58 8.49
C LEU A 118 -4.33 -5.75 8.64
N ILE A 119 -4.20 -4.45 8.77
CA ILE A 119 -5.34 -3.51 8.84
C ILE A 119 -5.20 -2.50 7.71
N SER A 120 -6.25 -2.42 6.88
CA SER A 120 -6.42 -1.31 5.94
C SER A 120 -6.87 -0.07 6.70
N MET A 121 -6.25 1.07 6.43
CA MET A 121 -6.64 2.38 6.98
C MET A 121 -6.97 3.34 5.85
N ASP A 122 -8.24 3.70 5.75
CA ASP A 122 -8.73 4.67 4.77
C ASP A 122 -8.28 6.09 5.12
N THR A 123 -7.40 6.65 4.30
CA THR A 123 -6.95 8.05 4.41
C THR A 123 -7.53 8.95 3.31
N PHE A 124 -8.49 8.46 2.52
CA PHE A 124 -9.12 9.23 1.46
C PHE A 124 -9.86 10.46 2.02
N CYS A 125 -9.67 11.61 1.36
CA CYS A 125 -10.42 12.84 1.61
C CYS A 125 -11.18 13.22 0.33
N SER A 126 -12.49 13.42 0.44
CA SER A 126 -13.34 13.71 -0.75
C SER A 126 -13.04 15.05 -1.41
N ASN A 127 -12.50 15.99 -0.66
CA ASN A 127 -12.30 17.37 -1.10
C ASN A 127 -10.84 17.75 -1.32
N SER A 128 -9.93 16.79 -1.23
CA SER A 128 -8.49 17.04 -1.31
C SER A 128 -7.72 15.83 -1.81
N ASN A 129 -6.59 16.08 -2.47
CA ASN A 129 -5.60 15.02 -2.74
C ASN A 129 -4.75 14.68 -1.50
N LYS A 130 -4.90 15.43 -0.40
CA LYS A 130 -4.23 15.16 0.87
C LYS A 130 -5.01 14.11 1.67
N GLY A 131 -4.33 13.44 2.58
CA GLY A 131 -4.94 12.47 3.47
C GLY A 131 -5.80 13.12 4.56
N GLU A 132 -6.69 12.32 5.13
CA GLU A 132 -7.57 12.69 6.24
C GLU A 132 -7.63 11.58 7.28
N LEU A 133 -7.57 11.95 8.55
CA LEU A 133 -7.60 11.07 9.72
C LEU A 133 -8.65 11.52 10.74
N THR A 134 -9.92 11.47 10.34
CA THR A 134 -11.03 11.88 11.23
C THR A 134 -11.12 11.00 12.48
N SER A 135 -11.73 11.55 13.53
CA SER A 135 -12.01 10.81 14.76
C SER A 135 -12.83 9.53 14.51
N SER A 136 -13.76 9.55 13.53
CA SER A 136 -14.52 8.36 13.12
C SER A 136 -13.64 7.27 12.55
N LYS A 137 -12.72 7.61 11.65
CA LYS A 137 -11.73 6.68 11.08
C LYS A 137 -10.82 6.09 12.15
N ILE A 138 -10.34 6.91 13.08
CA ILE A 138 -9.49 6.46 14.21
C ILE A 138 -10.27 5.53 15.15
N LYS A 139 -11.55 5.80 15.39
CA LYS A 139 -12.42 4.92 16.20
C LYS A 139 -12.57 3.55 15.54
N LEU A 140 -12.82 3.48 14.22
CA LEU A 140 -12.90 2.23 13.49
C LEU A 140 -11.57 1.45 13.52
N LEU A 141 -10.45 2.14 13.29
CA LEU A 141 -9.14 1.52 13.43
C LEU A 141 -8.91 0.97 14.83
N SER A 142 -9.29 1.69 15.87
CA SER A 142 -9.19 1.24 17.27
C SER A 142 -10.00 -0.04 17.51
N ASN A 143 -11.19 -0.14 16.93
CA ASN A 143 -12.02 -1.33 17.01
C ASN A 143 -11.33 -2.53 16.33
N GLU A 144 -10.76 -2.31 15.12
CA GLU A 144 -10.03 -3.37 14.44
C GLU A 144 -8.81 -3.84 15.24
N ILE A 145 -8.03 -2.93 15.80
CA ILE A 145 -6.88 -3.28 16.66
C ILE A 145 -7.34 -4.08 17.90
N SER A 146 -8.48 -3.71 18.46
CA SER A 146 -8.98 -4.32 19.72
C SER A 146 -9.49 -5.73 19.56
N ARG A 147 -9.88 -6.16 18.35
CA ARG A 147 -10.39 -7.52 18.06
C ARG A 147 -9.33 -8.61 18.29
N SER A 148 -8.03 -8.28 18.11
CA SER A 148 -6.94 -9.27 18.26
C SER A 148 -5.69 -8.58 18.82
N LYS A 149 -5.78 -8.10 20.06
CA LYS A 149 -4.75 -7.29 20.75
C LYS A 149 -3.38 -7.97 20.85
N SER A 150 -3.34 -9.27 20.75
CA SER A 150 -2.09 -10.05 20.94
C SER A 150 -1.30 -10.27 19.67
N LEU A 151 -1.90 -10.05 18.49
CA LEU A 151 -1.22 -10.32 17.23
C LEU A 151 -0.31 -9.15 16.83
N PRO A 152 0.92 -9.43 16.37
CA PRO A 152 1.71 -8.43 15.67
C PRO A 152 0.93 -7.94 14.47
N THR A 153 0.83 -6.62 14.34
CA THR A 153 -0.08 -5.95 13.41
C THR A 153 0.70 -4.97 12.54
N ALA A 154 0.48 -4.99 11.25
CA ALA A 154 0.86 -3.90 10.36
C ALA A 154 -0.39 -3.19 9.83
N ILE A 155 -0.28 -1.88 9.63
CA ILE A 155 -1.30 -1.05 9.03
C ILE A 155 -0.83 -0.69 7.62
N PHE A 156 -1.71 -0.77 6.62
CA PHE A 156 -1.43 -0.26 5.28
C PHE A 156 -2.45 0.83 4.92
N MET A 157 -1.94 1.92 4.36
CA MET A 157 -2.68 3.14 4.07
C MET A 157 -2.05 3.83 2.86
N HIS A 158 -2.75 4.79 2.26
CA HIS A 158 -2.20 5.48 1.09
C HIS A 158 -1.25 6.62 1.49
N HIS A 159 -1.75 7.63 2.21
CA HIS A 159 -0.96 8.80 2.59
C HIS A 159 -0.06 8.51 3.78
N PRO A 160 1.27 8.78 3.70
CA PRO A 160 2.18 8.60 4.83
C PRO A 160 1.91 9.68 5.91
N PRO A 161 1.64 9.26 7.16
CA PRO A 161 1.40 10.21 8.25
C PRO A 161 2.72 10.66 8.92
N TYR A 162 3.78 10.84 8.15
CA TYR A 162 5.11 11.24 8.64
C TYR A 162 5.84 12.05 7.57
N ASN A 163 6.91 12.73 7.98
CA ASN A 163 7.71 13.52 7.05
C ASN A 163 8.40 12.61 6.02
N VAL A 164 8.20 12.93 4.75
CA VAL A 164 8.75 12.20 3.59
C VAL A 164 9.71 13.05 2.76
N SER A 165 10.21 14.14 3.33
CA SER A 165 11.18 15.03 2.70
C SER A 165 12.59 14.70 3.15
N ASP A 166 13.52 14.69 2.19
CA ASP A 166 14.97 14.64 2.46
C ASP A 166 15.52 16.05 2.82
N ASN A 167 14.68 17.08 2.75
CA ASN A 167 15.01 18.49 3.02
C ASN A 167 14.60 18.91 4.42
N GLU A 168 15.08 20.05 4.91
CA GLU A 168 14.75 20.63 6.21
C GLU A 168 13.27 20.98 6.38
N PHE A 169 12.51 21.12 5.27
CA PHE A 169 11.08 21.38 5.33
C PHE A 169 10.28 20.10 5.48
N GLU A 170 9.46 20.03 6.52
CA GLU A 170 8.54 18.92 6.73
C GLU A 170 7.49 18.87 5.61
N ARG A 171 7.30 17.66 5.05
CA ARG A 171 6.26 17.39 4.07
C ARG A 171 5.36 16.27 4.58
N ILE A 172 4.27 16.67 5.19
CA ILE A 172 3.18 15.81 5.61
C ILE A 172 1.92 16.21 4.85
N GLU A 173 1.42 15.32 4.00
CA GLU A 173 0.32 15.62 3.07
C GLU A 173 -1.03 15.23 3.67
N TYR A 174 -1.45 15.94 4.71
CA TYR A 174 -2.76 15.81 5.35
C TYR A 174 -3.47 17.16 5.41
N VAL A 175 -4.82 17.11 5.43
CA VAL A 175 -5.64 18.32 5.52
C VAL A 175 -5.55 18.95 6.92
N ASP A 176 -5.38 18.14 7.95
CA ASP A 176 -5.20 18.57 9.33
C ASP A 176 -4.00 17.87 9.98
N ILE A 177 -2.97 18.64 10.31
CA ILE A 177 -1.74 18.17 10.96
C ILE A 177 -2.00 17.79 12.42
N GLU A 178 -2.95 18.41 13.10
CA GLU A 178 -3.28 18.05 14.48
C GLU A 178 -3.91 16.65 14.55
N GLU A 179 -4.68 16.24 13.55
CA GLU A 179 -5.14 14.85 13.45
C GLU A 179 -3.98 13.86 13.28
N VAL A 180 -2.94 14.21 12.51
CA VAL A 180 -1.74 13.39 12.37
C VAL A 180 -1.01 13.26 13.73
N LYS A 181 -0.86 14.34 14.49
CA LYS A 181 -0.27 14.30 15.83
C LYS A 181 -1.05 13.41 16.79
N LYS A 182 -2.38 13.51 16.79
CA LYS A 182 -3.26 12.63 17.57
C LYS A 182 -3.11 11.17 17.16
N PHE A 183 -3.00 10.91 15.84
CA PHE A 183 -2.76 9.56 15.31
C PHE A 183 -1.41 9.00 15.75
N HIS A 184 -0.33 9.80 15.74
CA HIS A 184 0.96 9.39 16.27
C HIS A 184 0.88 9.02 17.75
N TYR A 185 0.22 9.85 18.55
CA TYR A 185 0.00 9.57 19.98
C TYR A 185 -0.79 8.27 20.17
N PHE A 186 -1.84 8.08 19.41
CA PHE A 186 -2.64 6.85 19.42
C PHE A 186 -1.79 5.61 19.10
N LEU A 187 -0.98 5.67 18.03
CA LEU A 187 -0.16 4.55 17.58
C LEU A 187 0.95 4.19 18.58
N LYS A 188 1.65 5.19 19.15
CA LYS A 188 2.73 4.97 20.12
C LYS A 188 2.30 4.14 21.34
N ASN A 189 1.01 4.20 21.68
CA ASN A 189 0.42 3.46 22.79
C ASN A 189 -0.05 2.04 22.40
N LYS A 190 0.21 1.58 21.17
CA LYS A 190 -0.20 0.25 20.65
C LYS A 190 1.03 -0.61 20.38
N SER A 191 1.51 -1.31 21.40
CA SER A 191 2.76 -2.10 21.33
C SER A 191 2.74 -3.26 20.32
N ASN A 192 1.55 -3.68 19.88
CA ASN A 192 1.38 -4.74 18.88
C ASN A 192 1.45 -4.22 17.43
N ILE A 193 1.40 -2.90 17.20
CA ILE A 193 1.59 -2.33 15.86
C ILE A 193 3.10 -2.21 15.61
N ILE A 194 3.56 -2.85 14.54
CA ILE A 194 5.00 -2.98 14.26
C ILE A 194 5.43 -2.32 12.95
N ALA A 195 4.49 -2.08 12.03
CA ALA A 195 4.81 -1.45 10.75
C ALA A 195 3.63 -0.66 10.17
N LEU A 196 3.95 0.39 9.38
CA LEU A 196 3.05 1.09 8.48
C LEU A 196 3.60 0.99 7.05
N PHE A 197 2.71 0.69 6.10
CA PHE A 197 3.00 0.62 4.68
C PHE A 197 2.19 1.67 3.94
N CYS A 198 2.87 2.56 3.20
CA CYS A 198 2.25 3.68 2.52
C CYS A 198 2.64 3.74 1.03
N GLY A 199 1.83 4.45 0.24
CA GLY A 199 2.08 4.83 -1.15
C GLY A 199 2.26 6.34 -1.31
N HIS A 200 1.56 6.92 -2.29
CA HIS A 200 1.31 8.34 -2.52
C HIS A 200 2.50 9.16 -3.02
N ILE A 201 3.66 9.05 -2.40
CA ILE A 201 4.82 9.89 -2.74
C ILE A 201 5.70 9.32 -3.87
N HIS A 202 5.32 8.18 -4.44
CA HIS A 202 6.00 7.54 -5.57
C HIS A 202 7.52 7.37 -5.40
N LYS A 203 8.01 7.31 -4.17
CA LYS A 203 9.42 7.15 -3.80
C LYS A 203 9.56 6.22 -2.61
N TYR A 204 10.64 5.43 -2.59
CA TYR A 204 10.98 4.70 -1.38
C TYR A 204 11.48 5.66 -0.30
N PHE A 205 10.86 5.56 0.85
CA PHE A 205 11.28 6.25 2.06
C PHE A 205 11.03 5.36 3.27
N GLU A 206 11.96 5.35 4.21
CA GLU A 206 11.84 4.62 5.47
C GLU A 206 11.98 5.60 6.64
N SER A 207 11.09 5.46 7.64
CA SER A 207 11.10 6.26 8.84
C SER A 207 10.54 5.47 10.01
N ASN A 208 10.32 6.12 11.16
CA ASN A 208 9.73 5.50 12.33
C ASN A 208 8.76 6.45 13.04
N ILE A 209 7.67 5.89 13.54
CA ILE A 209 6.78 6.55 14.51
C ILE A 209 6.94 5.82 15.84
N GLY A 210 7.87 6.31 16.69
CA GLY A 210 8.28 5.60 17.89
C GLY A 210 8.92 4.25 17.55
N HIS A 211 8.32 3.14 17.99
CA HIS A 211 8.79 1.78 17.71
C HIS A 211 8.29 1.20 16.37
N ILE A 212 7.40 1.90 15.69
CA ILE A 212 6.73 1.43 14.48
C ILE A 212 7.56 1.83 13.26
N ARG A 213 8.01 0.86 12.49
CA ARG A 213 8.71 1.13 11.22
C ARG A 213 7.71 1.55 10.15
N THR A 214 8.07 2.55 9.37
CA THR A 214 7.19 3.11 8.33
C THR A 214 7.88 3.11 6.98
N PHE A 215 7.13 2.77 5.94
CA PHE A 215 7.65 2.62 4.59
C PHE A 215 6.71 3.27 3.58
N THR A 216 7.28 4.02 2.64
CA THR A 216 6.61 4.33 1.38
C THR A 216 7.27 3.55 0.26
N MET A 217 6.59 3.40 -0.86
CA MET A 217 7.16 2.67 -1.99
C MET A 217 7.12 3.48 -3.29
N PRO A 218 7.99 3.16 -4.26
CA PRO A 218 7.92 3.71 -5.60
C PRO A 218 6.62 3.35 -6.30
N SER A 219 6.15 4.22 -7.18
CA SER A 219 5.01 3.97 -8.05
C SER A 219 5.30 2.86 -9.06
N ILE A 220 4.33 1.97 -9.30
CA ILE A 220 4.34 1.03 -10.44
C ILE A 220 4.20 1.79 -11.76
N ALA A 221 3.48 2.91 -11.78
CA ALA A 221 3.47 3.87 -12.87
C ALA A 221 4.80 4.67 -12.87
N THR A 222 5.82 4.13 -13.52
CA THR A 222 7.19 4.65 -13.47
C THR A 222 7.35 6.05 -14.06
N ASP A 223 6.42 6.50 -14.90
CA ASP A 223 6.35 7.86 -15.44
C ASP A 223 6.04 8.92 -14.37
N LEU A 224 5.45 8.49 -13.24
CA LEU A 224 5.12 9.34 -12.09
C LEU A 224 6.18 9.29 -10.98
N SER A 225 7.27 8.55 -11.17
CA SER A 225 8.32 8.44 -10.15
C SER A 225 8.99 9.79 -9.88
N TRP A 226 9.18 10.11 -8.60
CA TRP A 226 9.95 11.29 -8.19
C TRP A 226 11.46 11.10 -8.33
N ASP A 227 11.93 9.89 -8.49
CA ASP A 227 13.31 9.60 -8.82
C ASP A 227 13.53 9.82 -10.32
N LYS A 228 14.14 10.98 -10.66
CA LYS A 228 14.41 11.39 -12.04
C LYS A 228 15.31 10.41 -12.81
N GLU A 229 16.12 9.62 -12.10
CA GLU A 229 16.94 8.58 -12.73
C GLU A 229 16.09 7.35 -13.10
N ILE A 230 15.11 7.02 -12.28
CA ILE A 230 14.15 5.94 -12.56
C ILE A 230 13.22 6.34 -13.71
N SER A 231 12.73 7.57 -13.73
CA SER A 231 11.79 8.04 -14.76
C SER A 231 12.41 8.12 -16.16
N LYS A 232 13.70 8.46 -16.26
CA LYS A 232 14.38 8.69 -17.55
C LYS A 232 15.13 7.49 -18.11
N LYS A 233 15.74 6.66 -17.28
CA LYS A 233 16.72 5.64 -17.74
C LYS A 233 16.33 4.19 -17.48
N SER A 234 15.53 3.86 -16.49
CA SER A 234 15.50 2.44 -16.09
C SER A 234 14.22 1.70 -16.38
N LYS A 235 13.06 2.33 -16.62
CA LYS A 235 11.76 1.63 -16.77
C LYS A 235 11.60 0.44 -15.79
N LYS A 236 12.34 0.47 -14.66
CA LYS A 236 12.42 -0.62 -13.68
C LYS A 236 11.22 -0.54 -12.76
N ILE A 237 10.42 -1.56 -12.80
CA ILE A 237 9.33 -1.74 -11.85
C ILE A 237 9.93 -2.12 -10.51
N GLN A 238 9.42 -1.50 -9.45
CA GLN A 238 9.82 -1.78 -8.08
C GLN A 238 8.60 -2.15 -7.25
N TYR A 239 8.76 -3.13 -6.39
CA TYR A 239 7.82 -3.45 -5.31
C TYR A 239 8.61 -3.84 -4.07
N LEU A 240 7.98 -3.77 -2.90
CA LEU A 240 8.65 -4.11 -1.65
C LEU A 240 8.24 -5.50 -1.19
N LEU A 241 9.22 -6.25 -0.66
CA LEU A 241 8.96 -7.48 0.09
C LEU A 241 9.28 -7.25 1.56
N HIS A 242 8.26 -7.32 2.39
CA HIS A 242 8.37 -7.23 3.83
C HIS A 242 8.39 -8.63 4.43
N SER A 243 9.43 -8.97 5.18
CA SER A 243 9.53 -10.29 5.82
C SER A 243 9.57 -10.12 7.34
N PHE A 244 8.74 -10.89 8.03
CA PHE A 244 8.66 -10.90 9.48
C PHE A 244 8.97 -12.31 10.00
N SER A 245 9.95 -12.42 10.89
CA SER A 245 10.31 -13.69 11.54
C SER A 245 9.97 -13.65 13.01
N LYS A 246 9.39 -14.74 13.53
CA LYS A 246 9.34 -14.99 14.96
C LYS A 246 10.73 -15.47 15.40
N LYS A 247 11.45 -14.75 16.26
CA LYS A 247 12.57 -15.36 16.97
C LYS A 247 12.01 -16.34 17.99
N THR A 248 12.52 -17.56 17.97
CA THR A 248 12.15 -18.64 18.91
C THR A 248 12.37 -18.19 20.35
N GLY A 249 11.31 -18.25 21.18
CA GLY A 249 11.47 -18.21 22.63
C GLY A 249 10.72 -17.15 23.41
N ASN A 250 9.77 -16.42 22.87
CA ASN A 250 8.69 -15.75 23.62
C ASN A 250 7.79 -14.96 22.68
N LEU A 251 6.50 -15.23 22.79
CA LEU A 251 5.45 -14.68 21.90
C LEU A 251 5.21 -13.17 22.03
N TYR A 252 5.93 -12.46 22.90
CA TYR A 252 5.65 -11.06 23.21
C TYR A 252 6.90 -10.25 23.49
N LYS A 253 7.12 -9.23 22.73
CA LYS A 253 7.79 -7.95 22.99
C LYS A 253 9.15 -7.62 22.37
N LYS A 254 9.98 -8.54 21.85
CA LYS A 254 11.32 -8.07 21.37
C LYS A 254 11.92 -8.69 20.09
N ASN A 255 11.25 -9.61 19.42
CA ASN A 255 11.95 -10.49 18.48
C ASN A 255 11.33 -10.59 17.07
N ILE A 256 10.71 -9.54 16.53
CA ILE A 256 10.37 -9.48 15.13
C ILE A 256 11.44 -8.66 14.41
N SER A 257 12.26 -9.32 13.62
CA SER A 257 13.12 -8.64 12.66
C SER A 257 12.38 -8.53 11.34
N SER A 258 12.24 -7.31 10.81
CA SER A 258 11.77 -7.08 9.46
C SER A 258 12.97 -6.88 8.55
N VAL A 259 13.01 -7.61 7.44
CA VAL A 259 13.97 -7.38 6.37
C VAL A 259 13.17 -6.87 5.18
N VAL A 260 13.42 -5.64 4.77
CA VAL A 260 12.85 -5.08 3.54
C VAL A 260 13.85 -5.37 2.42
N ARG A 261 13.39 -6.07 1.38
CA ARG A 261 14.14 -6.24 0.15
C ARG A 261 13.49 -5.40 -0.94
N ILE A 262 14.22 -4.42 -1.44
CA ILE A 262 13.85 -3.71 -2.65
C ILE A 262 14.30 -4.58 -3.80
N LEU A 263 13.36 -5.30 -4.42
CA LEU A 263 13.68 -6.10 -5.60
C LEU A 263 13.69 -5.20 -6.84
N LYS A 264 14.89 -4.74 -7.18
CA LYS A 264 15.17 -4.08 -8.45
C LYS A 264 15.45 -5.16 -9.48
N LYS A 265 14.43 -5.72 -10.13
CA LYS A 265 14.68 -6.67 -11.21
C LYS A 265 15.05 -5.90 -12.48
N LEU A 266 16.29 -6.09 -12.93
CA LEU A 266 16.72 -5.76 -14.28
C LEU A 266 15.98 -6.71 -15.23
N VAL A 267 15.04 -6.20 -16.00
CA VAL A 267 14.55 -6.92 -17.17
C VAL A 267 15.44 -6.46 -18.33
N ASN A 268 16.41 -7.29 -18.69
CA ASN A 268 17.16 -7.07 -19.91
C ASN A 268 16.16 -7.09 -21.08
N HIS A 269 16.18 -6.02 -21.85
CA HIS A 269 15.65 -6.03 -23.19
C HIS A 269 16.72 -6.71 -24.06
N ASP A 270 16.65 -8.00 -24.23
CA ASP A 270 17.24 -8.66 -25.38
C ASP A 270 16.13 -8.93 -26.39
N LYS A 271 16.24 -8.17 -27.51
CA LYS A 271 15.66 -8.30 -28.86
C LYS A 271 14.14 -8.21 -29.00
#